data_8a23449d5f9068e0147c0e3dac626b19
#
_entry.id   8a23449d5f9068e0147c0e3dac626b19
#
_cell.length_a   1.000
_cell.length_b   1.000
_cell.length_c   1.000
_cell.angle_alpha   90.00
_cell.angle_beta   90.00
_cell.angle_gamma   90.00
#
_symmetry.space_group_name_H-M   'P 1'
#
loop_
_entity.id
_entity.type
_entity.pdbx_description
1 polymer ?
#
loop_
_entity_poly.entity_id
_entity_poly.type
_entity_poly.pdbx_seq_one_letter_code
_entity_poly.pdbx_strand_id
1 'polypeptide(L)'
;MNNVRKEPAKRVTTFDHSGRENGWLVELYKDGAKTTAYLTAAAAGAFKGYHLHRVRAARYVCVRGRMRIILYTMGMVENGQTVWTRQEHVLDASNPERLFIPADVATGLENIGAEEGWLINYPEPAYDPDLKDEQVEYTQAELEAGTVK
;
A
#
# COMPACT_ATOMS: atom_id res chain seq x y z
N MET A 1 -28.09 7.26 -23.80
CA MET A 1 -27.55 6.07 -24.50
C MET A 1 -26.23 5.70 -23.87
N ASN A 2 -26.05 4.46 -23.48
CA ASN A 2 -24.76 3.98 -22.99
C ASN A 2 -23.87 3.68 -24.18
N ASN A 3 -22.91 4.54 -24.43
CA ASN A 3 -21.92 4.31 -25.45
C ASN A 3 -20.84 3.35 -24.93
N VAL A 4 -20.50 2.34 -25.71
CA VAL A 4 -19.34 1.51 -25.45
C VAL A 4 -18.09 2.37 -25.58
N ARG A 5 -17.25 2.41 -24.55
CA ARG A 5 -15.99 3.15 -24.53
C ARG A 5 -14.84 2.24 -24.13
N LYS A 6 -13.71 2.48 -24.76
CA LYS A 6 -12.43 1.87 -24.39
C LYS A 6 -11.48 3.01 -24.00
N GLU A 7 -10.94 2.93 -22.79
CA GLU A 7 -10.06 3.95 -22.24
C GLU A 7 -8.74 3.29 -21.80
N PRO A 8 -7.60 4.00 -21.91
CA PRO A 8 -6.34 3.47 -21.39
C PRO A 8 -6.35 3.45 -19.86
N ALA A 9 -5.83 2.37 -19.28
CA ALA A 9 -5.52 2.32 -17.86
C ALA A 9 -4.09 2.84 -17.66
N LYS A 10 -3.93 3.86 -16.81
CA LYS A 10 -2.62 4.46 -16.55
C LYS A 10 -1.71 3.49 -15.81
N ARG A 11 -0.51 3.27 -16.35
CA ARG A 11 0.57 2.52 -15.71
C ARG A 11 1.71 3.46 -15.30
N VAL A 12 2.22 3.27 -14.09
CA VAL A 12 3.32 4.06 -13.52
C VAL A 12 4.39 3.11 -13.01
N THR A 13 5.65 3.33 -13.40
CA THR A 13 6.80 2.65 -12.81
C THR A 13 7.01 3.15 -11.38
N THR A 14 7.31 2.25 -10.46
CA THR A 14 7.58 2.57 -9.06
C THR A 14 9.07 2.36 -8.72
N PHE A 15 9.57 3.15 -7.78
CA PHE A 15 10.97 3.16 -7.38
C PHE A 15 11.08 3.08 -5.86
N ASP A 16 12.16 2.47 -5.38
CA ASP A 16 12.51 2.49 -3.96
C ASP A 16 13.15 3.83 -3.55
N HIS A 17 13.43 4.01 -2.26
CA HIS A 17 14.05 5.25 -1.76
C HIS A 17 15.46 5.51 -2.31
N SER A 18 16.13 4.49 -2.85
CA SER A 18 17.42 4.65 -3.53
C SER A 18 17.29 5.06 -5.00
N GLY A 19 16.07 5.12 -5.53
CA GLY A 19 15.78 5.39 -6.93
C GLY A 19 15.85 4.17 -7.84
N ARG A 20 15.96 2.95 -7.28
CA ARG A 20 15.94 1.72 -8.06
C ARG A 20 14.50 1.28 -8.33
N GLU A 21 14.23 0.88 -9.56
CA GLU A 21 12.92 0.35 -9.95
C GLU A 21 12.56 -0.88 -9.10
N ASN A 22 11.38 -0.85 -8.48
CA ASN A 22 10.86 -1.93 -7.64
C ASN A 22 9.53 -2.50 -8.12
N GLY A 23 9.01 -2.06 -9.26
CA GLY A 23 7.79 -2.57 -9.87
C GLY A 23 6.99 -1.51 -10.61
N TRP A 24 5.69 -1.69 -10.63
CA TRP A 24 4.76 -0.78 -11.30
C TRP A 24 3.39 -0.79 -10.62
N LEU A 25 2.54 0.15 -11.02
CA LEU A 25 1.16 0.31 -10.57
C LEU A 25 0.27 0.60 -11.77
N VAL A 26 -0.93 0.04 -11.79
CA VAL A 26 -1.97 0.36 -12.78
C VAL A 26 -3.23 0.83 -12.08
N GLU A 27 -3.76 1.96 -12.51
CA GLU A 27 -5.10 2.41 -12.11
C GLU A 27 -6.14 1.55 -12.83
N LEU A 28 -6.82 0.65 -12.11
CA LEU A 28 -7.82 -0.25 -12.70
C LEU A 28 -9.14 0.46 -12.96
N TYR A 29 -9.58 1.27 -12.02
CA TYR A 29 -10.80 2.07 -12.11
C TYR A 29 -10.56 3.47 -11.60
N LYS A 30 -11.05 4.44 -12.36
CA LYS A 30 -11.09 5.85 -11.98
C LYS A 30 -12.27 6.49 -12.67
N ASP A 31 -13.42 6.45 -12.03
CA ASP A 31 -14.70 6.89 -12.60
C ASP A 31 -15.11 8.30 -12.17
N GLY A 32 -14.11 9.09 -11.79
CA GLY A 32 -14.28 10.54 -11.58
C GLY A 32 -14.65 10.98 -10.18
N ALA A 33 -15.02 10.10 -9.22
CA ALA A 33 -15.22 10.58 -7.85
C ALA A 33 -15.40 9.54 -6.76
N LYS A 34 -15.72 8.29 -7.06
CA LYS A 34 -16.22 7.43 -5.98
C LYS A 34 -15.46 6.13 -5.79
N THR A 35 -14.80 5.65 -6.80
CA THR A 35 -14.18 4.32 -6.74
C THR A 35 -12.84 4.35 -7.47
N THR A 36 -11.79 3.98 -6.78
CA THR A 36 -10.48 3.76 -7.37
C THR A 36 -9.96 2.41 -6.90
N ALA A 37 -9.55 1.55 -7.83
CA ALA A 37 -8.85 0.32 -7.51
C ALA A 37 -7.49 0.34 -8.21
N TYR A 38 -6.46 -0.14 -7.52
CA TYR A 38 -5.11 -0.22 -8.03
C TYR A 38 -4.64 -1.67 -8.08
N LEU A 39 -4.00 -2.04 -9.18
CA LEU A 39 -3.15 -3.22 -9.24
C LEU A 39 -1.70 -2.76 -9.09
N THR A 40 -1.04 -3.24 -8.05
CA THR A 40 0.39 -2.99 -7.86
C THR A 40 1.17 -4.29 -8.06
N ALA A 41 2.31 -4.18 -8.71
CA ALA A 41 3.24 -5.29 -8.85
C ALA A 41 4.53 -4.98 -8.09
N ALA A 42 5.07 -5.99 -7.47
CA ALA A 42 6.39 -5.96 -6.84
C ALA A 42 7.26 -7.04 -7.47
N ALA A 43 8.46 -6.67 -7.90
CA ALA A 43 9.46 -7.63 -8.36
C ALA A 43 9.80 -8.63 -7.23
N ALA A 44 10.33 -9.80 -7.57
CA ALA A 44 10.76 -10.78 -6.58
C ALA A 44 11.71 -10.15 -5.56
N GLY A 45 11.43 -10.32 -4.26
CA GLY A 45 12.23 -9.76 -3.17
C GLY A 45 12.12 -8.24 -2.98
N ALA A 46 11.32 -7.54 -3.78
CA ALA A 46 11.16 -6.09 -3.66
C ALA A 46 10.33 -5.70 -2.44
N PHE A 47 10.68 -4.56 -1.87
CA PHE A 47 9.95 -3.90 -0.79
C PHE A 47 9.40 -2.55 -1.26
N LYS A 48 8.16 -2.25 -0.87
CA LYS A 48 7.49 -0.97 -1.11
C LYS A 48 6.93 -0.43 0.20
N GLY A 49 7.27 0.79 0.55
CA GLY A 49 6.78 1.45 1.77
C GLY A 49 7.93 2.05 2.59
N TYR A 50 7.65 2.46 3.80
CA TYR A 50 6.34 2.46 4.49
C TYR A 50 5.55 3.71 4.12
N HIS A 51 4.27 3.52 3.82
CA HIS A 51 3.32 4.60 3.61
C HIS A 51 2.27 4.59 4.71
N LEU A 52 1.99 5.75 5.28
CA LEU A 52 0.89 5.94 6.22
C LEU A 52 -0.11 6.88 5.56
N HIS A 53 -1.36 6.47 5.52
CA HIS A 53 -2.48 7.28 5.03
C HIS A 53 -3.30 7.78 6.20
N ARG A 54 -3.45 9.10 6.31
CA ARG A 54 -4.17 9.73 7.42
C ARG A 54 -5.69 9.65 7.27
N VAL A 55 -6.17 9.52 6.04
CA VAL A 55 -7.59 9.53 5.71
C VAL A 55 -8.05 8.24 5.07
N ARG A 56 -7.23 7.65 4.20
CA ARG A 56 -7.61 6.47 3.43
C ARG A 56 -7.35 5.18 4.21
N ALA A 57 -8.38 4.32 4.27
CA ALA A 57 -8.19 2.90 4.57
C ALA A 57 -7.79 2.14 3.30
N ALA A 58 -7.15 0.99 3.45
CA ALA A 58 -6.80 0.11 2.35
C ALA A 58 -7.51 -1.25 2.48
N ARG A 59 -7.77 -1.88 1.35
CA ARG A 59 -8.26 -3.26 1.27
C ARG A 59 -7.40 -4.01 0.27
N TYR A 60 -6.60 -4.92 0.76
CA TYR A 60 -5.61 -5.66 -0.02
C TYR A 60 -6.08 -7.07 -0.33
N VAL A 61 -5.86 -7.49 -1.57
CA VAL A 61 -5.95 -8.89 -2.00
C VAL A 61 -4.73 -9.20 -2.85
N CYS A 62 -3.97 -10.23 -2.50
CA CYS A 62 -2.91 -10.75 -3.35
C CYS A 62 -3.53 -11.65 -4.41
N VAL A 63 -3.28 -11.35 -5.69
CA VAL A 63 -3.84 -12.10 -6.83
C VAL A 63 -2.79 -12.85 -7.63
N ARG A 64 -1.51 -12.66 -7.31
CA ARG A 64 -0.39 -13.46 -7.83
C ARG A 64 0.76 -13.45 -6.82
N GLY A 65 1.30 -14.63 -6.55
CA GLY A 65 2.44 -14.81 -5.66
C GLY A 65 2.10 -14.73 -4.18
N ARG A 66 3.06 -14.33 -3.37
CA ARG A 66 2.96 -14.21 -1.90
C ARG A 66 3.55 -12.89 -1.46
N MET A 67 2.77 -12.15 -0.70
CA MET A 67 3.15 -10.84 -0.18
C MET A 67 3.12 -10.84 1.34
N ARG A 68 4.20 -10.35 1.97
CA ARG A 68 4.21 -10.01 3.39
C ARG A 68 3.80 -8.56 3.54
N ILE A 69 2.76 -8.32 4.31
CA ILE A 69 2.30 -6.98 4.66
C ILE A 69 2.78 -6.70 6.08
N ILE A 70 3.61 -5.68 6.22
CA ILE A 70 4.17 -5.26 7.49
C ILE A 70 3.48 -3.97 7.93
N LEU A 71 2.89 -4.00 9.11
CA LEU A 71 2.08 -2.92 9.65
C LEU A 71 2.72 -2.38 10.92
N TYR A 72 2.77 -1.05 11.04
CA TYR A 72 3.09 -0.37 12.28
C TYR A 72 1.92 0.50 12.68
N THR A 73 1.36 0.19 13.84
CA THR A 73 0.26 0.95 14.45
C THR A 73 0.83 1.78 15.61
N MET A 74 0.47 3.04 15.64
CA MET A 74 0.89 3.94 16.71
C MET A 74 0.28 3.46 18.05
N GLY A 75 1.14 3.13 18.97
CA GLY A 75 0.77 2.73 20.31
C GLY A 75 0.72 3.89 21.30
N MET A 76 0.53 3.56 22.57
CA MET A 76 0.58 4.54 23.66
C MET A 76 1.97 5.11 23.83
N VAL A 77 2.03 6.33 24.40
CA VAL A 77 3.28 6.96 24.80
C VAL A 77 3.80 6.29 26.07
N GLU A 78 4.92 5.60 25.97
CA GLU A 78 5.65 5.09 27.13
C GLU A 78 6.84 6.00 27.43
N ASN A 79 6.93 6.48 28.70
CA ASN A 79 8.00 7.39 29.13
C ASN A 79 8.20 8.63 28.24
N GLY A 80 7.12 9.20 27.68
CA GLY A 80 7.17 10.34 26.78
C GLY A 80 7.57 10.00 25.34
N GLN A 81 7.72 8.72 24.99
CA GLN A 81 8.03 8.27 23.65
C GLN A 81 6.86 7.50 23.04
N THR A 82 6.58 7.75 21.77
CA THR A 82 5.62 6.98 21.00
C THR A 82 6.20 5.61 20.69
N VAL A 83 5.41 4.57 20.93
CA VAL A 83 5.76 3.19 20.58
C VAL A 83 4.89 2.75 19.41
N TRP A 84 5.53 2.31 18.32
CA TRP A 84 4.86 1.69 17.19
C TRP A 84 4.81 0.18 17.40
N THR A 85 3.61 -0.39 17.32
CA THR A 85 3.40 -1.83 17.41
C THR A 85 3.46 -2.45 16.04
N ARG A 86 4.36 -3.41 15.83
CA ARG A 86 4.58 -4.11 14.56
C ARG A 86 3.74 -5.37 14.47
N GLN A 87 3.10 -5.57 13.31
CA GLN A 87 2.36 -6.79 12.94
C GLN A 87 2.74 -7.21 11.53
N GLU A 88 2.60 -8.48 11.23
CA GLU A 88 2.79 -9.02 9.88
C GLU A 88 1.60 -9.90 9.47
N HIS A 89 1.25 -9.81 8.20
CA HIS A 89 0.29 -10.70 7.54
C HIS A 89 0.87 -11.18 6.22
N VAL A 90 0.72 -12.46 5.93
CA VAL A 90 1.09 -13.02 4.63
C VAL A 90 -0.20 -13.21 3.83
N LEU A 91 -0.24 -12.58 2.65
CA LEU A 91 -1.30 -12.78 1.67
C LEU A 91 -0.77 -13.67 0.56
N ASP A 92 -1.46 -14.76 0.30
CA ASP A 92 -1.08 -15.78 -0.69
C ASP A 92 -2.19 -15.93 -1.73
N ALA A 93 -1.84 -15.77 -3.01
CA ALA A 93 -2.81 -15.87 -4.09
C ALA A 93 -3.43 -17.27 -4.23
N SER A 94 -2.76 -18.33 -3.72
CA SER A 94 -3.32 -19.69 -3.71
C SER A 94 -4.43 -19.90 -2.69
N ASN A 95 -4.51 -19.02 -1.68
CA ASN A 95 -5.57 -18.98 -0.68
C ASN A 95 -6.01 -17.53 -0.46
N PRO A 96 -6.76 -16.91 -1.39
CA PRO A 96 -7.04 -15.47 -1.37
C PRO A 96 -7.77 -15.01 -0.10
N GLU A 97 -7.20 -14.02 0.55
CA GLU A 97 -7.76 -13.36 1.72
C GLU A 97 -7.81 -11.84 1.50
N ARG A 98 -8.76 -11.19 2.11
CA ARG A 98 -8.85 -9.72 2.14
C ARG A 98 -8.26 -9.20 3.45
N LEU A 99 -7.32 -8.25 3.34
CA LEU A 99 -6.77 -7.55 4.49
C LEU A 99 -7.28 -6.11 4.49
N PHE A 100 -8.03 -5.76 5.53
CA PHE A 100 -8.44 -4.39 5.79
C PHE A 100 -7.38 -3.69 6.65
N ILE A 101 -6.94 -2.51 6.21
CA ILE A 101 -5.96 -1.68 6.94
C ILE A 101 -6.61 -0.31 7.14
N PRO A 102 -6.90 0.09 8.39
CA PRO A 102 -7.47 1.41 8.65
C PRO A 102 -6.48 2.53 8.34
N ALA A 103 -6.95 3.77 8.33
CA ALA A 103 -6.10 4.94 8.30
C ALA A 103 -5.14 4.97 9.52
N ASP A 104 -4.09 5.77 9.43
CA ASP A 104 -3.05 5.96 10.46
C ASP A 104 -2.22 4.70 10.79
N VAL A 105 -2.14 3.77 9.85
CA VAL A 105 -1.25 2.59 9.93
C VAL A 105 -0.16 2.70 8.88
N ALA A 106 1.09 2.68 9.31
CA ALA A 106 2.23 2.65 8.39
C ALA A 106 2.35 1.24 7.80
N THR A 107 2.30 1.15 6.48
CA THR A 107 2.18 -0.10 5.74
C THR A 107 3.37 -0.31 4.82
N GLY A 108 4.03 -1.45 4.94
CA GLY A 108 5.04 -1.95 4.01
C GLY A 108 4.58 -3.23 3.31
N LEU A 109 4.96 -3.36 2.04
CA LEU A 109 4.69 -4.52 1.20
C LEU A 109 6.01 -5.15 0.78
N GLU A 110 6.20 -6.42 1.07
CA GLU A 110 7.36 -7.19 0.64
C GLU A 110 6.91 -8.39 -0.20
N ASN A 111 7.47 -8.52 -1.40
CA ASN A 111 7.28 -9.73 -2.19
C ASN A 111 8.22 -10.83 -1.70
N ILE A 112 7.66 -11.83 -1.03
CA ILE A 112 8.40 -13.00 -0.51
C ILE A 112 8.38 -14.21 -1.44
N GLY A 113 7.79 -14.06 -2.62
CA GLY A 113 7.80 -15.07 -3.68
C GLY A 113 9.04 -15.00 -4.56
N ALA A 114 9.21 -16.00 -5.42
CA ALA A 114 10.33 -16.11 -6.36
C ALA A 114 10.11 -15.34 -7.67
N GLU A 115 8.89 -14.89 -7.93
CA GLU A 115 8.50 -14.19 -9.15
C GLU A 115 7.80 -12.86 -8.80
N GLU A 116 7.52 -12.06 -9.83
CA GLU A 116 6.72 -10.85 -9.67
C GLU A 116 5.36 -11.17 -9.06
N GLY A 117 5.02 -10.48 -7.98
CA GLY A 117 3.75 -10.62 -7.29
C GLY A 117 2.81 -9.45 -7.57
N TRP A 118 1.50 -9.69 -7.49
CA TRP A 118 0.46 -8.71 -7.76
C TRP A 118 -0.51 -8.57 -6.60
N LEU A 119 -0.78 -7.34 -6.23
CA LEU A 119 -1.70 -6.97 -5.16
C LEU A 119 -2.71 -5.95 -5.67
N ILE A 120 -3.99 -6.21 -5.42
CA ILE A 120 -5.06 -5.22 -5.66
C ILE A 120 -5.31 -4.47 -4.35
N ASN A 121 -5.35 -3.14 -4.45
CA ASN A 121 -5.81 -2.26 -3.38
C ASN A 121 -7.07 -1.53 -3.80
N TYR A 122 -8.07 -1.59 -2.95
CA TYR A 122 -9.29 -0.82 -3.04
C TYR A 122 -9.35 0.16 -1.86
N PRO A 123 -8.81 1.38 -2.01
CA PRO A 123 -8.80 2.37 -0.94
C PRO A 123 -10.19 2.99 -0.75
N GLU A 124 -10.45 3.46 0.47
CA GLU A 124 -11.64 4.22 0.81
C GLU A 124 -11.29 5.32 1.84
N PRO A 125 -11.61 6.58 1.57
CA PRO A 125 -12.11 7.12 0.31
C PRO A 125 -11.10 6.96 -0.85
N ALA A 126 -11.54 7.24 -2.07
CA ALA A 126 -10.67 7.25 -3.25
C ALA A 126 -9.56 8.30 -3.10
N TYR A 127 -8.46 8.11 -3.81
CA TYR A 127 -7.35 9.07 -3.84
C TYR A 127 -7.86 10.46 -4.29
N ASP A 128 -7.52 11.47 -3.49
CA ASP A 128 -7.79 12.87 -3.78
C ASP A 128 -6.45 13.62 -3.96
N PRO A 129 -6.15 14.11 -5.16
CA PRO A 129 -4.89 14.82 -5.43
C PRO A 129 -4.78 16.16 -4.68
N ASP A 130 -5.88 16.70 -4.15
CA ASP A 130 -5.89 17.93 -3.38
C ASP A 130 -5.53 17.71 -1.90
N LEU A 131 -5.58 16.46 -1.42
CA LEU A 131 -5.19 16.07 -0.07
C LEU A 131 -3.74 15.55 -0.02
N LYS A 132 -2.78 16.40 -0.33
CA LYS A 132 -1.36 16.01 -0.43
C LYS A 132 -0.74 15.57 0.89
N ASP A 133 -1.17 16.13 2.00
CA ASP A 133 -0.65 15.82 3.35
C ASP A 133 -1.28 14.55 3.96
N GLU A 134 -2.13 13.88 3.22
CA GLU A 134 -2.79 12.64 3.62
C GLU A 134 -1.82 11.46 3.66
N GLN A 135 -0.81 11.45 2.78
CA GLN A 135 0.19 10.40 2.72
C GLN A 135 1.49 10.86 3.39
N VAL A 136 1.97 10.05 4.33
CA VAL A 136 3.24 10.25 5.02
C VAL A 136 4.14 9.04 4.78
N GLU A 137 5.40 9.29 4.48
CA GLU A 137 6.40 8.23 4.28
C GLU A 137 7.30 8.08 5.50
N TYR A 138 7.57 6.83 5.86
CA TYR A 138 8.47 6.46 6.94
C TYR A 138 9.51 5.46 6.45
N THR A 139 10.69 5.52 7.05
CA THR A 139 11.63 4.40 7.03
C THR A 139 11.35 3.47 8.22
N GLN A 140 11.81 2.24 8.13
CA GLN A 140 11.71 1.29 9.24
C GLN A 140 12.43 1.83 10.49
N ALA A 141 13.61 2.42 10.31
CA ALA A 141 14.38 3.00 11.42
C ALA A 141 13.63 4.11 12.14
N GLU A 142 12.90 4.97 11.41
CA GLU A 142 12.06 6.01 12.00
C GLU A 142 10.93 5.40 12.85
N LEU A 143 10.26 4.36 12.34
CA LEU A 143 9.18 3.68 13.06
C LEU A 143 9.72 2.98 14.32
N GLU A 144 10.83 2.27 14.20
CA GLU A 144 11.47 1.60 15.34
C GLU A 144 12.02 2.59 16.37
N ALA A 145 12.40 3.79 15.98
CA ALA A 145 12.82 4.88 16.86
C ALA A 145 11.66 5.65 17.50
N GLY A 146 10.40 5.35 17.16
CA GLY A 146 9.23 6.04 17.68
C GLY A 146 8.99 7.41 17.05
N THR A 147 9.53 7.67 15.86
CA THR A 147 9.34 8.94 15.14
C THR A 147 7.86 9.12 14.76
N VAL A 148 7.35 10.34 14.94
CA VAL A 148 6.01 10.77 14.50
C VAL A 148 6.17 11.96 13.58
N LYS A 149 5.54 11.91 12.39
CA LYS A 149 5.58 12.97 11.37
C LYS A 149 4.23 13.65 11.21
#